data_9c795ad08eca6946cbc280ee59168470
#
_entry.id   9c795ad08eca6946cbc280ee59168470
#
_cell.length_a   1.000
_cell.length_b   1.000
_cell.length_c   1.000
_cell.angle_alpha   90.00
_cell.angle_beta   90.00
_cell.angle_gamma   90.00
#
_symmetry.space_group_name_H-M   'P 1'
#
loop_
_entity.id
_entity.type
_entity.pdbx_description
1 polymer ?
#
loop_
_entity_poly.entity_id
_entity_poly.type
_entity_poly.pdbx_seq_one_letter_code
_entity_poly.pdbx_strand_id
1 'polypeptide(L)'
;WKKVFAPKNKKAEPQEQDEQQMLERKIADHFHKYKILDTSVIIDGRIYDIAKTGFLEGVLLIPNFVLYELQYIADSGDSLKRVRGRRGLDILNALQKEEGIAVEMYEGDFEDISEVDSKLIKLAKMLDGVVVTNDYNLNKVSEFQNVPVLNINALANAVKPVVIPGESMHVLVVKAGTERQQGVAYLDDGTIVVVEDGQHYMNEH
;
A
#
# COMPACT_ATOMS: atom_id res chain seq x y z
N TRP A 1 1.54 13.52 84.69
CA TRP A 1 2.49 13.28 83.61
C TRP A 1 1.78 12.39 82.59
N LYS A 2 1.10 12.96 81.63
CA LYS A 2 0.50 12.28 80.49
C LYS A 2 1.49 12.33 79.29
N LYS A 3 2.03 11.20 78.87
CA LYS A 3 2.74 11.09 77.59
C LYS A 3 1.72 11.00 76.51
N VAL A 4 1.74 12.00 75.62
CA VAL A 4 0.95 12.01 74.37
C VAL A 4 1.75 11.21 73.33
N PHE A 5 1.19 10.09 72.89
CA PHE A 5 1.74 9.30 71.77
C PHE A 5 1.29 9.99 70.47
N ALA A 6 2.23 10.47 69.68
CA ALA A 6 2.00 10.90 68.31
C ALA A 6 1.73 9.66 67.40
N PRO A 7 0.80 9.73 66.48
CA PRO A 7 0.57 8.62 65.57
C PRO A 7 1.76 8.48 64.58
N LYS A 8 2.27 7.29 64.43
CA LYS A 8 3.23 6.95 63.39
C LYS A 8 2.63 7.19 62.01
N ASN A 9 3.25 8.07 61.25
CA ASN A 9 3.01 8.19 59.80
C ASN A 9 3.22 6.81 59.15
N LYS A 10 2.15 6.22 58.64
CA LYS A 10 2.22 5.16 57.66
C LYS A 10 2.90 5.75 56.44
N LYS A 11 4.08 5.22 56.10
CA LYS A 11 4.66 5.41 54.77
C LYS A 11 3.63 4.97 53.76
N ALA A 12 3.18 5.88 52.93
CA ALA A 12 2.42 5.56 51.74
C ALA A 12 3.31 4.69 50.87
N GLU A 13 2.83 3.47 50.57
CA GLU A 13 3.39 2.62 49.52
C GLU A 13 3.36 3.39 48.19
N PRO A 14 4.38 3.28 47.33
CA PRO A 14 4.32 3.88 46.01
C PRO A 14 3.15 3.19 45.33
N GLN A 15 2.14 3.95 44.98
CA GLN A 15 1.04 3.48 44.18
C GLN A 15 1.62 3.07 42.82
N GLU A 16 1.32 1.86 42.41
CA GLU A 16 1.40 1.33 41.04
C GLU A 16 0.57 2.22 40.10
N GLN A 17 1.09 3.36 39.72
CA GLN A 17 0.49 4.29 38.74
C GLN A 17 1.31 4.38 37.46
N ASP A 18 2.28 3.48 37.25
CA ASP A 18 3.22 3.60 36.13
C ASP A 18 3.05 2.55 35.03
N GLU A 19 1.97 1.76 35.03
CA GLU A 19 1.83 0.67 34.05
C GLU A 19 0.84 0.88 32.91
N GLN A 20 0.29 2.08 32.69
CA GLN A 20 -0.55 2.31 31.50
C GLN A 20 -0.52 3.74 31.00
N GLN A 21 0.63 4.35 30.83
CA GLN A 21 0.72 5.42 29.84
C GLN A 21 0.79 4.78 28.45
N MET A 22 -0.33 4.27 27.96
CA MET A 22 -0.50 4.12 26.53
C MET A 22 -0.22 5.49 25.93
N LEU A 23 0.84 5.57 25.12
CA LEU A 23 1.15 6.79 24.40
C LEU A 23 -0.08 7.12 23.54
N GLU A 24 -0.80 8.18 23.94
CA GLU A 24 -1.90 8.67 23.13
C GLU A 24 -1.37 9.06 21.77
N ARG A 25 -2.06 8.59 20.73
CA ARG A 25 -1.72 8.91 19.36
C ARG A 25 -1.80 10.42 19.14
N LYS A 26 -0.73 11.01 18.64
CA LYS A 26 -0.69 12.45 18.33
C LYS A 26 -1.40 12.70 17.00
N ILE A 27 -2.20 13.79 16.92
CA ILE A 27 -2.93 14.17 15.69
C ILE A 27 -2.00 14.38 14.47
N ALA A 28 -0.72 14.67 14.69
CA ALA A 28 0.26 14.94 13.63
C ALA A 28 1.19 13.74 13.33
N ASP A 29 0.74 12.52 13.54
CA ASP A 29 1.55 11.30 13.32
C ASP A 29 1.55 10.76 11.89
N HIS A 30 0.91 11.47 10.95
CA HIS A 30 0.74 11.10 9.54
C HIS A 30 0.04 9.74 9.29
N PHE A 31 -0.63 9.20 10.29
CA PHE A 31 -1.44 8.01 10.11
C PHE A 31 -2.84 8.38 9.62
N HIS A 32 -3.25 7.80 8.52
CA HIS A 32 -4.61 7.89 8.01
C HIS A 32 -5.28 6.54 8.11
N LYS A 33 -6.37 6.46 8.88
CA LYS A 33 -7.09 5.20 9.08
C LYS A 33 -7.57 4.60 7.76
N TYR A 34 -8.13 5.41 6.87
CA TYR A 34 -8.74 4.96 5.63
C TYR A 34 -7.78 5.12 4.45
N LYS A 35 -7.49 4.00 3.78
CA LYS A 35 -6.77 3.89 2.51
C LYS A 35 -7.79 3.70 1.41
N ILE A 36 -8.13 4.78 0.71
CA ILE A 36 -9.20 4.81 -0.29
C ILE A 36 -8.63 4.34 -1.62
N LEU A 37 -9.11 3.18 -2.09
CA LEU A 37 -8.55 2.55 -3.28
C LEU A 37 -9.15 3.14 -4.56
N ASP A 38 -8.26 3.57 -5.45
CA ASP A 38 -8.59 3.93 -6.83
C ASP A 38 -8.76 2.68 -7.70
N THR A 39 -9.54 2.80 -8.76
CA THR A 39 -9.77 1.75 -9.76
C THR A 39 -8.48 1.21 -10.36
N SER A 40 -7.50 2.08 -10.65
CA SER A 40 -6.22 1.71 -11.25
C SER A 40 -5.43 0.73 -10.39
N VAL A 41 -5.40 0.94 -9.08
CA VAL A 41 -4.64 0.11 -8.13
C VAL A 41 -5.29 -1.25 -7.91
N ILE A 42 -6.61 -1.30 -7.99
CA ILE A 42 -7.37 -2.56 -7.89
C ILE A 42 -7.14 -3.41 -9.14
N ILE A 43 -7.23 -2.82 -10.33
CA ILE A 43 -6.95 -3.51 -11.60
C ILE A 43 -5.50 -4.01 -11.66
N ASP A 44 -4.56 -3.24 -11.17
CA ASP A 44 -3.14 -3.62 -11.06
C ASP A 44 -2.96 -4.89 -10.22
N GLY A 45 -3.62 -4.96 -9.08
CA GLY A 45 -3.71 -6.12 -8.20
C GLY A 45 -2.59 -6.25 -7.17
N ARG A 46 -1.47 -5.53 -7.31
CA ARG A 46 -0.36 -5.58 -6.32
C ARG A 46 -0.79 -5.14 -4.92
N ILE A 47 -1.86 -4.37 -4.82
CA ILE A 47 -2.40 -3.92 -3.53
C ILE A 47 -2.75 -5.11 -2.61
N TYR A 48 -3.20 -6.24 -3.17
CA TYR A 48 -3.48 -7.45 -2.42
C TYR A 48 -2.23 -8.01 -1.73
N ASP A 49 -1.14 -8.15 -2.49
CA ASP A 49 0.12 -8.65 -1.94
C ASP A 49 0.75 -7.66 -0.96
N ILE A 50 0.71 -6.37 -1.26
CA ILE A 50 1.21 -5.31 -0.36
C ILE A 50 0.45 -5.33 0.97
N ALA A 51 -0.87 -5.43 0.95
CA ALA A 51 -1.69 -5.49 2.16
C ALA A 51 -1.33 -6.70 3.05
N LYS A 52 -1.04 -7.85 2.44
CA LYS A 52 -0.61 -9.06 3.16
C LYS A 52 0.73 -8.93 3.85
N THR A 53 1.61 -8.05 3.39
CA THR A 53 2.92 -7.82 4.04
C THR A 53 2.81 -7.15 5.41
N GLY A 54 1.70 -6.49 5.71
CA GLY A 54 1.52 -5.70 6.93
C GLY A 54 2.10 -4.28 6.88
N PHE A 55 2.76 -3.87 5.78
CA PHE A 55 3.25 -2.48 5.63
C PHE A 55 2.13 -1.46 5.44
N LEU A 56 0.96 -1.89 5.00
CA LEU A 56 -0.19 -1.02 4.79
C LEU A 56 -1.17 -1.18 5.95
N GLU A 57 -1.07 -0.29 6.92
CA GLU A 57 -1.92 -0.29 8.11
C GLU A 57 -3.27 0.39 7.86
N GLY A 58 -4.24 0.10 8.74
CA GLY A 58 -5.58 0.71 8.73
C GLY A 58 -6.58 -0.08 7.91
N VAL A 59 -7.51 0.63 7.28
CA VAL A 59 -8.65 0.05 6.57
C VAL A 59 -8.55 0.37 5.08
N LEU A 60 -8.63 -0.64 4.24
CA LEU A 60 -8.80 -0.47 2.80
C LEU A 60 -10.25 -0.12 2.54
N LEU A 61 -10.51 1.10 2.10
CA LEU A 61 -11.85 1.60 1.81
C LEU A 61 -12.12 1.55 0.30
N ILE A 62 -13.18 0.85 -0.06
CA ILE A 62 -13.61 0.67 -1.45
C ILE A 62 -14.93 1.41 -1.65
N PRO A 63 -14.91 2.57 -2.34
CA PRO A 63 -16.14 3.28 -2.63
C PRO A 63 -17.00 2.55 -3.66
N ASN A 64 -18.33 2.58 -3.49
CA ASN A 64 -19.27 2.00 -4.46
C ASN A 64 -19.11 2.58 -5.87
N PHE A 65 -18.79 3.87 -5.99
CA PHE A 65 -18.56 4.47 -7.32
C PHE A 65 -17.31 3.89 -8.02
N VAL A 66 -16.29 3.42 -7.28
CA VAL A 66 -15.15 2.66 -7.82
C VAL A 66 -15.59 1.26 -8.24
N LEU A 67 -16.42 0.60 -7.45
CA LEU A 67 -16.99 -0.71 -7.81
C LEU A 67 -17.83 -0.61 -9.10
N TYR A 68 -18.67 0.41 -9.23
CA TYR A 68 -19.46 0.64 -10.45
C TYR A 68 -18.57 0.89 -11.66
N GLU A 69 -17.49 1.65 -11.51
CA GLU A 69 -16.53 1.85 -12.59
C GLU A 69 -15.86 0.54 -13.02
N LEU A 70 -15.46 -0.31 -12.07
CA LEU A 70 -14.91 -1.63 -12.37
C LEU A 70 -15.89 -2.53 -13.10
N GLN A 71 -17.17 -2.52 -12.70
CA GLN A 71 -18.24 -3.27 -13.37
C GLN A 71 -18.43 -2.74 -14.80
N TYR A 72 -18.47 -1.42 -14.98
CA TYR A 72 -18.58 -0.81 -16.31
C TYR A 72 -17.40 -1.23 -17.23
N ILE A 73 -16.19 -1.24 -16.70
CA ILE A 73 -15.00 -1.71 -17.44
C ILE A 73 -15.10 -3.20 -17.75
N ALA A 74 -15.58 -4.03 -16.82
CA ALA A 74 -15.76 -5.48 -16.99
C ALA A 74 -16.84 -5.85 -18.02
N ASP A 75 -17.81 -4.97 -18.23
CA ASP A 75 -18.88 -5.13 -19.24
C ASP A 75 -18.57 -4.47 -20.59
N SER A 76 -17.37 -3.89 -20.73
CA SER A 76 -16.95 -3.22 -21.97
C SER A 76 -16.97 -4.16 -23.17
N GLY A 77 -17.36 -3.65 -24.33
CA GLY A 77 -17.22 -4.35 -25.62
C GLY A 77 -15.77 -4.61 -26.01
N ASP A 78 -14.82 -3.81 -25.53
CA ASP A 78 -13.39 -4.00 -25.74
C ASP A 78 -12.88 -5.17 -24.91
N SER A 79 -12.23 -6.14 -25.55
CA SER A 79 -11.77 -7.37 -24.90
C SER A 79 -10.71 -7.11 -23.83
N LEU A 80 -9.79 -6.17 -24.04
CA LEU A 80 -8.72 -5.86 -23.09
C LEU A 80 -9.28 -5.11 -21.86
N LYS A 81 -10.16 -4.15 -22.08
CA LYS A 81 -10.85 -3.45 -20.98
C LYS A 81 -11.65 -4.45 -20.14
N ARG A 82 -12.40 -5.34 -20.78
CA ARG A 82 -13.18 -6.36 -20.09
C ARG A 82 -12.32 -7.27 -19.21
N VAL A 83 -11.16 -7.74 -19.71
CA VAL A 83 -10.23 -8.55 -18.93
C VAL A 83 -9.69 -7.77 -17.73
N ARG A 84 -9.34 -6.51 -17.92
CA ARG A 84 -8.86 -5.64 -16.82
C ARG A 84 -9.92 -5.41 -15.74
N GLY A 85 -11.16 -5.12 -16.15
CA GLY A 85 -12.28 -4.94 -15.20
C GLY A 85 -12.56 -6.22 -14.39
N ARG A 86 -12.60 -7.37 -15.04
CA ARG A 86 -12.79 -8.67 -14.38
C ARG A 86 -11.68 -8.96 -13.38
N ARG A 87 -10.43 -8.73 -13.77
CA ARG A 87 -9.29 -8.85 -12.85
C ARG A 87 -9.47 -7.98 -11.62
N GLY A 88 -9.91 -6.73 -11.78
CA GLY A 88 -10.19 -5.85 -10.65
C GLY A 88 -11.25 -6.41 -9.71
N LEU A 89 -12.35 -6.95 -10.25
CA LEU A 89 -13.40 -7.60 -9.44
C LEU A 89 -12.88 -8.84 -8.71
N ASP A 90 -12.00 -9.64 -9.33
CA ASP A 90 -11.36 -10.79 -8.69
C ASP A 90 -10.46 -10.36 -7.52
N ILE A 91 -9.70 -9.29 -7.69
CA ILE A 91 -8.86 -8.71 -6.62
C ILE A 91 -9.72 -8.19 -5.46
N LEU A 92 -10.84 -7.51 -5.73
CA LEU A 92 -11.78 -7.11 -4.67
C LEU A 92 -12.32 -8.29 -3.88
N ASN A 93 -12.71 -9.35 -4.56
CA ASN A 93 -13.16 -10.58 -3.92
C ASN A 93 -12.06 -11.22 -3.06
N ALA A 94 -10.82 -11.21 -3.53
CA ALA A 94 -9.68 -11.73 -2.77
C ALA A 94 -9.42 -10.88 -1.52
N LEU A 95 -9.41 -9.57 -1.64
CA LEU A 95 -9.24 -8.64 -0.51
C LEU A 95 -10.31 -8.82 0.57
N GLN A 96 -11.58 -8.98 0.18
CA GLN A 96 -12.69 -9.17 1.11
C GLN A 96 -12.64 -10.50 1.87
N LYS A 97 -12.02 -11.52 1.30
CA LYS A 97 -11.93 -12.86 1.89
C LYS A 97 -10.66 -13.06 2.73
N GLU A 98 -9.68 -12.16 2.61
CA GLU A 98 -8.41 -12.32 3.30
C GLU A 98 -8.55 -11.96 4.77
N GLU A 99 -8.37 -12.95 5.64
CA GLU A 99 -8.30 -12.73 7.08
C GLU A 99 -7.04 -11.93 7.43
N GLY A 100 -7.18 -10.85 8.15
CA GLY A 100 -6.05 -9.99 8.52
C GLY A 100 -5.90 -8.72 7.70
N ILE A 101 -6.71 -8.54 6.64
CA ILE A 101 -6.86 -7.28 5.92
C ILE A 101 -8.21 -6.66 6.28
N ALA A 102 -8.20 -5.48 6.89
CA ALA A 102 -9.44 -4.75 7.16
C ALA A 102 -9.92 -4.08 5.86
N VAL A 103 -11.07 -4.49 5.35
CA VAL A 103 -11.71 -3.95 4.15
C VAL A 103 -13.10 -3.46 4.48
N GLU A 104 -13.42 -2.24 4.12
CA GLU A 104 -14.75 -1.65 4.25
C GLU A 104 -15.24 -1.13 2.90
N MET A 105 -16.56 -1.23 2.69
CA MET A 105 -17.23 -0.61 1.54
C MET A 105 -17.78 0.75 1.96
N TYR A 106 -17.60 1.77 1.12
CA TYR A 106 -18.26 3.06 1.30
C TYR A 106 -19.46 3.14 0.36
N GLU A 107 -20.65 3.13 0.93
CA GLU A 107 -21.91 3.10 0.18
C GLU A 107 -22.37 4.47 -0.32
N GLY A 108 -21.81 5.56 0.22
CA GLY A 108 -22.13 6.92 -0.20
C GLY A 108 -21.65 7.26 -1.61
N ASP A 109 -22.27 8.28 -2.19
CA ASP A 109 -21.85 8.86 -3.47
C ASP A 109 -21.96 10.40 -3.40
N PHE A 110 -21.44 11.07 -4.41
CA PHE A 110 -21.48 12.52 -4.60
C PHE A 110 -22.19 12.82 -5.93
N GLU A 111 -23.50 12.99 -5.86
CA GLU A 111 -24.33 13.19 -7.06
C GLU A 111 -23.97 14.45 -7.87
N ASP A 112 -23.40 15.45 -7.19
CA ASP A 112 -22.92 16.70 -7.77
C ASP A 112 -21.57 16.58 -8.52
N ILE A 113 -20.91 15.42 -8.42
CA ILE A 113 -19.60 15.14 -9.02
C ILE A 113 -19.73 13.96 -9.98
N SER A 114 -19.37 14.14 -11.25
CA SER A 114 -19.42 13.07 -12.25
C SER A 114 -18.15 12.21 -12.28
N GLU A 115 -16.99 12.81 -12.02
CA GLU A 115 -15.70 12.17 -12.19
C GLU A 115 -15.27 11.40 -10.93
N VAL A 116 -14.88 10.13 -11.10
CA VAL A 116 -14.45 9.24 -10.00
C VAL A 116 -13.25 9.82 -9.25
N ASP A 117 -12.27 10.37 -9.96
CA ASP A 117 -11.09 11.00 -9.36
C ASP A 117 -11.47 12.14 -8.39
N SER A 118 -12.39 12.99 -8.80
CA SER A 118 -12.87 14.10 -7.96
C SER A 118 -13.66 13.61 -6.75
N LYS A 119 -14.43 12.51 -6.89
CA LYS A 119 -15.12 11.84 -5.79
C LYS A 119 -14.14 11.26 -4.78
N LEU A 120 -13.06 10.62 -5.25
CA LEU A 120 -12.00 10.06 -4.40
C LEU A 120 -11.33 11.14 -3.54
N ILE A 121 -10.99 12.27 -4.15
CA ILE A 121 -10.39 13.41 -3.44
C ILE A 121 -11.35 13.98 -2.39
N LYS A 122 -12.63 14.18 -2.75
CA LYS A 122 -13.65 14.67 -1.82
C LYS A 122 -13.83 13.72 -0.65
N LEU A 123 -13.90 12.41 -0.90
CA LEU A 123 -14.02 11.40 0.13
C LEU A 123 -12.80 11.37 1.06
N ALA A 124 -11.59 11.48 0.50
CA ALA A 124 -10.36 11.53 1.30
C ALA A 124 -10.33 12.72 2.25
N LYS A 125 -10.74 13.90 1.78
CA LYS A 125 -10.87 15.10 2.63
C LYS A 125 -11.90 14.90 3.75
N MET A 126 -13.01 14.27 3.42
CA MET A 126 -14.13 14.07 4.35
C MET A 126 -13.77 13.11 5.50
N LEU A 127 -12.96 12.10 5.21
CA LEU A 127 -12.58 11.03 6.15
C LEU A 127 -11.18 11.22 6.78
N ASP A 128 -10.48 12.30 6.44
CA ASP A 128 -9.04 12.44 6.73
C ASP A 128 -8.27 11.18 6.29
N GLY A 129 -8.61 10.70 5.09
CA GLY A 129 -8.05 9.51 4.50
C GLY A 129 -6.93 9.81 3.51
N VAL A 130 -6.33 8.74 2.99
CA VAL A 130 -5.30 8.79 1.94
C VAL A 130 -5.80 8.06 0.70
N VAL A 131 -5.56 8.61 -0.48
CA VAL A 131 -5.87 7.97 -1.76
C VAL A 131 -4.73 7.04 -2.14
N VAL A 132 -5.06 5.80 -2.51
CA VAL A 132 -4.10 4.82 -3.03
C VAL A 132 -4.32 4.67 -4.53
N THR A 133 -3.32 5.02 -5.33
CA THR A 133 -3.43 5.05 -6.78
C THR A 133 -2.13 4.67 -7.49
N ASN A 134 -2.24 4.33 -8.77
CA ASN A 134 -1.14 4.22 -9.72
C ASN A 134 -1.20 5.35 -10.77
N ASP A 135 -2.28 6.13 -10.80
CA ASP A 135 -2.46 7.18 -11.78
C ASP A 135 -1.63 8.42 -11.43
N TYR A 136 -0.81 8.85 -12.39
CA TYR A 136 0.03 10.02 -12.22
C TYR A 136 -0.78 11.33 -12.13
N ASN A 137 -1.85 11.44 -12.91
CA ASN A 137 -2.68 12.64 -12.93
C ASN A 137 -3.44 12.80 -11.62
N LEU A 138 -4.07 11.72 -11.15
CA LEU A 138 -4.76 11.72 -9.86
C LEU A 138 -3.78 12.05 -8.72
N ASN A 139 -2.56 11.51 -8.75
CA ASN A 139 -1.51 11.85 -7.80
C ASN A 139 -1.24 13.37 -7.78
N LYS A 140 -1.06 13.98 -8.95
CA LYS A 140 -0.78 15.42 -9.07
C LYS A 140 -1.95 16.30 -8.61
N VAL A 141 -3.17 15.95 -8.98
CA VAL A 141 -4.37 16.70 -8.54
C VAL A 141 -4.56 16.58 -7.03
N SER A 142 -4.34 15.40 -6.46
CA SER A 142 -4.42 15.17 -5.02
C SER A 142 -3.38 15.99 -4.26
N GLU A 143 -2.13 16.01 -4.70
CA GLU A 143 -1.07 16.85 -4.14
C GLU A 143 -1.46 18.34 -4.15
N PHE A 144 -1.97 18.83 -5.29
CA PHE A 144 -2.43 20.22 -5.42
C PHE A 144 -3.57 20.55 -4.45
N GLN A 145 -4.43 19.59 -4.16
CA GLN A 145 -5.55 19.75 -3.24
C GLN A 145 -5.21 19.40 -1.78
N ASN A 146 -3.93 19.17 -1.46
CA ASN A 146 -3.44 18.77 -0.13
C ASN A 146 -4.09 17.49 0.39
N VAL A 147 -4.36 16.53 -0.49
CA VAL A 147 -4.80 15.18 -0.14
C VAL A 147 -3.59 14.26 -0.21
N PRO A 148 -3.25 13.56 0.87
CA PRO A 148 -2.13 12.63 0.87
C PRO A 148 -2.41 11.45 -0.07
N VAL A 149 -1.36 10.97 -0.74
CA VAL A 149 -1.43 9.88 -1.72
C VAL A 149 -0.39 8.83 -1.40
N LEU A 150 -0.78 7.57 -1.53
CA LEU A 150 0.11 6.42 -1.59
C LEU A 150 0.14 5.91 -3.04
N ASN A 151 1.29 6.07 -3.69
CA ASN A 151 1.48 5.63 -5.08
C ASN A 151 2.21 4.29 -5.10
N ILE A 152 1.56 3.25 -5.65
CA ILE A 152 2.09 1.89 -5.69
C ILE A 152 3.35 1.79 -6.57
N ASN A 153 3.43 2.57 -7.65
CA ASN A 153 4.63 2.58 -8.49
C ASN A 153 5.82 3.24 -7.78
N ALA A 154 5.57 4.28 -6.98
CA ALA A 154 6.60 4.90 -6.15
C ALA A 154 7.10 3.91 -5.07
N LEU A 155 6.19 3.16 -4.43
CA LEU A 155 6.55 2.10 -3.50
C LEU A 155 7.41 1.02 -4.17
N ALA A 156 6.98 0.52 -5.32
CA ALA A 156 7.72 -0.49 -6.08
C ALA A 156 9.15 -0.03 -6.43
N ASN A 157 9.32 1.24 -6.80
CA ASN A 157 10.64 1.80 -7.06
C ASN A 157 11.49 1.93 -5.79
N ALA A 158 10.88 2.29 -4.66
CA ALA A 158 11.59 2.47 -3.39
C ALA A 158 12.12 1.17 -2.79
N VAL A 159 11.43 0.04 -3.03
CA VAL A 159 11.82 -1.29 -2.50
C VAL A 159 12.73 -2.07 -3.44
N LYS A 160 13.12 -1.50 -4.59
CA LYS A 160 14.09 -2.15 -5.48
C LYS A 160 15.42 -2.37 -4.76
N PRO A 161 16.07 -3.53 -4.98
CA PRO A 161 17.39 -3.78 -4.43
C PRO A 161 18.38 -2.67 -4.79
N VAL A 162 19.15 -2.22 -3.81
CA VAL A 162 20.23 -1.27 -4.03
C VAL A 162 21.49 -2.08 -4.34
N VAL A 163 22.02 -1.91 -5.53
CA VAL A 163 23.27 -2.53 -5.97
C VAL A 163 24.37 -1.49 -5.92
N ILE A 164 25.44 -1.78 -5.18
CA ILE A 164 26.62 -0.90 -5.08
C ILE A 164 27.66 -1.37 -6.08
N PRO A 165 28.23 -0.47 -6.91
CA PRO A 165 29.30 -0.84 -7.84
C PRO A 165 30.46 -1.51 -7.12
N GLY A 166 30.88 -2.67 -7.62
CA GLY A 166 31.95 -3.48 -7.04
C GLY A 166 31.48 -4.60 -6.10
N GLU A 167 30.21 -4.66 -5.76
CA GLU A 167 29.64 -5.81 -5.04
C GLU A 167 29.49 -7.02 -5.98
N SER A 168 29.74 -8.21 -5.43
CA SER A 168 29.48 -9.47 -6.10
C SER A 168 28.03 -9.89 -5.85
N MET A 169 27.36 -10.39 -6.90
CA MET A 169 26.02 -10.94 -6.79
C MET A 169 25.95 -12.33 -7.46
N HIS A 170 25.08 -13.17 -6.94
CA HIS A 170 24.76 -14.45 -7.59
C HIS A 170 23.50 -14.27 -8.41
N VAL A 171 23.58 -14.59 -9.69
CA VAL A 171 22.45 -14.49 -10.61
C VAL A 171 22.39 -15.70 -11.50
N LEU A 172 21.17 -16.15 -11.81
CA LEU A 172 20.94 -17.23 -12.79
C LEU A 172 20.83 -16.63 -14.20
N VAL A 173 21.75 -16.96 -15.08
CA VAL A 173 21.68 -16.54 -16.48
C VAL A 173 20.69 -17.41 -17.23
N VAL A 174 19.58 -16.82 -17.68
CA VAL A 174 18.43 -17.56 -18.25
C VAL A 174 18.29 -17.47 -19.75
N LYS A 175 18.90 -16.46 -20.38
CA LYS A 175 18.88 -16.28 -21.84
C LYS A 175 20.08 -15.50 -22.35
N ALA A 176 20.34 -15.61 -23.67
CA ALA A 176 21.34 -14.77 -24.33
C ALA A 176 20.90 -13.31 -24.34
N GLY A 177 21.88 -12.39 -24.20
CA GLY A 177 21.67 -10.96 -24.34
C GLY A 177 21.58 -10.51 -25.79
N THR A 178 21.43 -9.19 -25.97
CA THR A 178 21.33 -8.57 -27.31
C THR A 178 22.66 -8.52 -28.03
N GLU A 179 23.74 -8.33 -27.27
CA GLU A 179 25.08 -8.29 -27.81
C GLU A 179 25.76 -9.66 -27.74
N ARG A 180 26.84 -9.80 -28.51
CA ARG A 180 27.59 -11.05 -28.60
C ARG A 180 28.17 -11.41 -27.24
N GLN A 181 27.98 -12.66 -26.81
CA GLN A 181 28.46 -13.24 -25.54
C GLN A 181 27.75 -12.78 -24.28
N GLN A 182 26.84 -11.80 -24.34
CA GLN A 182 26.07 -11.39 -23.18
C GLN A 182 25.03 -12.43 -22.76
N GLY A 183 24.87 -12.58 -21.45
CA GLY A 183 23.75 -13.29 -20.84
C GLY A 183 22.79 -12.30 -20.14
N VAL A 184 21.56 -12.75 -19.92
CA VAL A 184 20.55 -11.99 -19.18
C VAL A 184 20.09 -12.83 -18.01
N ALA A 185 20.13 -12.20 -16.84
CA ALA A 185 19.58 -12.72 -15.60
C ALA A 185 18.49 -11.79 -15.08
N TYR A 186 17.69 -12.26 -14.13
CA TYR A 186 16.68 -11.48 -13.45
C TYR A 186 16.91 -11.58 -11.94
N LEU A 187 16.78 -10.47 -11.24
CA LEU A 187 16.65 -10.48 -9.79
C LEU A 187 15.23 -10.90 -9.38
N ASP A 188 15.03 -11.21 -8.12
CA ASP A 188 13.73 -11.66 -7.59
C ASP A 188 12.60 -10.64 -7.81
N ASP A 189 12.92 -9.35 -7.90
CA ASP A 189 12.00 -8.25 -8.20
C ASP A 189 11.74 -8.06 -9.70
N GLY A 190 12.34 -8.91 -10.57
CA GLY A 190 12.24 -8.81 -12.02
C GLY A 190 13.21 -7.82 -12.67
N THR A 191 14.11 -7.19 -11.91
CA THR A 191 15.16 -6.32 -12.46
C THR A 191 16.07 -7.11 -13.38
N ILE A 192 16.31 -6.57 -14.58
CA ILE A 192 17.17 -7.21 -15.59
C ILE A 192 18.63 -6.92 -15.27
N VAL A 193 19.44 -7.97 -15.22
CA VAL A 193 20.89 -7.91 -15.12
C VAL A 193 21.51 -8.41 -16.42
N VAL A 194 22.33 -7.59 -17.04
CA VAL A 194 23.12 -7.98 -18.22
C VAL A 194 24.50 -8.40 -17.74
N VAL A 195 24.85 -9.64 -18.06
CA VAL A 195 26.12 -10.26 -17.63
C VAL A 195 27.03 -10.35 -18.86
N GLU A 196 28.17 -9.66 -18.83
CA GLU A 196 29.21 -9.79 -19.86
C GLU A 196 29.75 -11.22 -19.84
N ASP A 197 29.98 -11.78 -21.01
CA ASP A 197 30.38 -13.19 -21.21
C ASP A 197 29.40 -14.23 -20.62
N GLY A 198 28.24 -13.78 -20.13
CA GLY A 198 27.24 -14.62 -19.46
C GLY A 198 26.62 -15.70 -20.32
N GLN A 199 26.73 -15.62 -21.65
CA GLN A 199 26.20 -16.65 -22.55
C GLN A 199 26.86 -18.02 -22.32
N HIS A 200 28.11 -18.05 -21.84
CA HIS A 200 28.82 -19.28 -21.52
C HIS A 200 28.31 -19.97 -20.26
N TYR A 201 27.60 -19.23 -19.40
CA TYR A 201 27.09 -19.68 -18.09
C TYR A 201 25.56 -19.82 -18.08
N MET A 202 24.97 -20.08 -19.25
CA MET A 202 23.51 -20.27 -19.38
C MET A 202 23.02 -21.41 -18.47
N ASN A 203 22.01 -21.12 -17.66
CA ASN A 203 21.46 -22.02 -16.63
C ASN A 203 22.42 -22.39 -15.50
N GLU A 204 23.47 -21.62 -15.29
CA GLU A 204 24.40 -21.72 -14.16
C GLU A 204 24.25 -20.47 -13.25
N HIS A 205 24.56 -20.62 -11.93
CA HIS A 205 24.55 -19.55 -10.95
C HIS A 205 25.94 -18.92 -10.79
#